data_c4620beb5e271246aca768d7ab4bde12
#
_entry.id   c4620beb5e271246aca768d7ab4bde12
#
_cell.length_a   1.000
_cell.length_b   1.000
_cell.length_c   1.000
_cell.angle_alpha   90.00
_cell.angle_beta   90.00
_cell.angle_gamma   90.00
#
_symmetry.space_group_name_H-M   'P 1'
#
loop_
_entity.id
_entity.type
_entity.pdbx_description
1 polymer ?
#
loop_
_entity_poly.entity_id
_entity_poly.type
_entity_poly.pdbx_seq_one_letter_code
_entity_poly.pdbx_strand_id
1 'polypeptide(L)'
;MRREVRILKNVLRQEFPDSKISVRFKQAANYVDGSDKMLVTLDNASFADVRATLQHYTRNVSVYRHKEIVARGGMCNPYILDPTSKEWISMDVCEFIEVKINGAE
;
A
#
# COMPACT_ATOMS: atom_id res chain seq x y z
N MET A 1 -4.36 15.32 -3.78
CA MET A 1 -4.15 13.89 -3.44
C MET A 1 -3.44 13.20 -4.60
N ARG A 2 -2.42 12.44 -4.30
CA ARG A 2 -1.72 11.69 -5.34
C ARG A 2 -2.64 10.64 -5.97
N ARG A 3 -2.46 10.39 -7.26
CA ARG A 3 -3.24 9.40 -7.99
C ARG A 3 -3.14 8.01 -7.38
N GLU A 4 -1.92 7.58 -7.00
CA GLU A 4 -1.66 6.27 -6.38
C GLU A 4 -2.44 6.11 -5.07
N VAL A 5 -2.47 7.15 -4.26
CA VAL A 5 -3.21 7.15 -2.99
C VAL A 5 -4.70 6.98 -3.23
N ARG A 6 -5.24 7.70 -4.20
CA ARG A 6 -6.66 7.61 -4.55
C ARG A 6 -7.04 6.22 -5.05
N ILE A 7 -6.22 5.66 -5.94
CA ILE A 7 -6.48 4.33 -6.50
C ILE A 7 -6.42 3.28 -5.40
N LEU A 8 -5.38 3.32 -4.56
CA LEU A 8 -5.24 2.36 -3.47
C LEU A 8 -6.40 2.45 -2.49
N LYS A 9 -6.84 3.66 -2.18
CA LYS A 9 -8.00 3.87 -1.33
C LYS A 9 -9.27 3.27 -1.92
N ASN A 10 -9.46 3.41 -3.24
CA ASN A 10 -10.61 2.81 -3.94
C ASN A 10 -10.56 1.29 -3.90
N VAL A 11 -9.39 0.70 -4.10
CA VAL A 11 -9.21 -0.76 -3.99
C VAL A 11 -9.62 -1.24 -2.59
N LEU A 12 -9.10 -0.59 -1.57
CA LEU A 12 -9.35 -1.02 -0.19
C LEU A 12 -10.81 -0.82 0.21
N ARG A 13 -11.45 0.26 -0.22
CA ARG A 13 -12.88 0.48 0.04
C ARG A 13 -13.75 -0.56 -0.63
N GLN A 14 -13.38 -0.98 -1.81
CA GLN A 14 -14.11 -2.02 -2.54
C GLN A 14 -14.00 -3.38 -1.85
N GLU A 15 -12.80 -3.72 -1.37
CA GLU A 15 -12.53 -5.04 -0.80
C GLU A 15 -12.83 -5.12 0.69
N PHE A 16 -12.77 -4.00 1.40
CA PHE A 16 -12.99 -3.93 2.85
C PHE A 16 -14.01 -2.85 3.20
N PRO A 17 -15.28 -3.01 2.76
CA PRO A 17 -16.28 -1.95 2.91
C PRO A 17 -16.65 -1.64 4.37
N ASP A 18 -16.39 -2.58 5.29
CA ASP A 18 -16.72 -2.40 6.69
C ASP A 18 -15.57 -1.81 7.53
N SER A 19 -14.45 -1.53 6.88
CA SER A 19 -13.28 -0.99 7.56
C SER A 19 -13.19 0.52 7.40
N LYS A 20 -12.67 1.19 8.42
CA LYS A 20 -12.21 2.57 8.29
C LYS A 20 -10.84 2.52 7.64
N ILE A 21 -10.67 3.25 6.57
CA ILE A 21 -9.47 3.16 5.75
C ILE A 21 -8.80 4.52 5.66
N SER A 22 -7.49 4.54 5.94
CA SER A 22 -6.64 5.70 5.73
C SER A 22 -5.48 5.29 4.85
N VAL A 23 -5.22 6.06 3.81
CA VAL A 23 -4.06 5.87 2.94
C VAL A 23 -3.34 7.20 2.83
N ARG A 24 -2.04 7.20 3.18
CA ARG A 24 -1.23 8.40 3.11
C ARG A 24 0.10 8.10 2.44
N PHE A 25 0.56 9.01 1.61
CA PHE A 25 1.91 8.98 1.09
C PHE A 25 2.86 9.52 2.15
N LYS A 26 3.94 8.79 2.40
CA LYS A 26 4.98 9.21 3.33
C LYS A 26 6.31 9.28 2.61
N GLN A 27 6.83 10.48 2.49
CA GLN A 27 8.11 10.71 1.86
C GLN A 27 9.24 10.30 2.81
N ALA A 28 10.30 9.72 2.26
CA ALA A 28 11.48 9.38 3.03
C ALA A 28 12.08 10.64 3.65
N ALA A 29 12.43 10.56 4.93
CA ALA A 29 13.01 11.70 5.65
C ALA A 29 14.44 12.02 5.19
N ASN A 30 15.18 10.97 4.79
CA ASN A 30 16.54 11.11 4.27
C ASN A 30 16.94 9.81 3.56
N TYR A 31 18.11 9.79 2.99
CA TYR A 31 18.61 8.60 2.28
C TYR A 31 18.78 7.38 3.17
N VAL A 32 19.01 7.59 4.44
CA VAL A 32 19.23 6.50 5.40
C VAL A 32 17.93 5.81 5.75
N ASP A 33 16.83 6.55 5.81
CA ASP A 33 15.54 6.04 6.25
C ASP A 33 14.77 5.28 5.16
N GLY A 34 15.30 5.27 3.96
CA GLY A 34 14.73 4.44 2.92
C GLY A 34 13.88 5.16 1.91
N SER A 35 13.06 4.39 1.26
CA SER A 35 12.25 4.85 0.14
C SER A 35 10.93 5.46 0.60
N ASP A 36 10.35 6.26 -0.28
CA ASP A 36 8.98 6.72 -0.12
C ASP A 36 8.04 5.52 -0.03
N LYS A 37 6.99 5.67 0.74
CA LYS A 37 6.02 4.58 0.95
C LYS A 37 4.62 5.11 1.08
N MET A 38 3.64 4.23 0.89
CA MET A 38 2.28 4.51 1.28
C MET A 38 2.00 3.82 2.61
N LEU A 39 1.39 4.56 3.53
CA LEU A 39 0.98 4.06 4.82
C LEU A 39 -0.52 3.80 4.78
N VAL A 40 -0.89 2.54 4.93
CA VAL A 40 -2.27 2.08 4.91
C VAL A 40 -2.67 1.72 6.33
N THR A 41 -3.77 2.28 6.80
CA THR A 41 -4.32 1.96 8.11
C THR A 41 -5.76 1.49 7.93
N LEU A 42 -6.08 0.33 8.50
CA LEU A 42 -7.43 -0.21 8.52
C LEU A 42 -7.77 -0.67 9.94
N ASP A 43 -9.06 -0.69 10.23
CA ASP A 43 -9.60 -1.47 11.33
C ASP A 43 -10.42 -2.62 10.76
N ASN A 44 -10.87 -3.53 11.61
CA ASN A 44 -11.81 -4.59 11.26
C ASN A 44 -11.38 -5.42 10.04
N ALA A 45 -10.08 -5.71 9.93
CA ALA A 45 -9.52 -6.51 8.86
C ALA A 45 -8.28 -7.26 9.37
N SER A 46 -7.91 -8.34 8.71
CA SER A 46 -6.67 -9.04 9.03
C SER A 46 -5.54 -8.58 8.11
N PHE A 47 -4.32 -8.55 8.63
CA PHE A 47 -3.16 -8.21 7.82
C PHE A 47 -3.01 -9.15 6.62
N ALA A 48 -3.21 -10.44 6.82
CA ALA A 48 -3.07 -11.43 5.75
C ALA A 48 -4.01 -11.14 4.58
N ASP A 49 -5.27 -10.79 4.88
CA ASP A 49 -6.25 -10.47 3.85
C ASP A 49 -5.90 -9.17 3.13
N VAL A 50 -5.48 -8.16 3.87
CA VAL A 50 -5.09 -6.87 3.28
C VAL A 50 -3.87 -7.05 2.39
N ARG A 51 -2.87 -7.80 2.85
CA ARG A 51 -1.67 -8.06 2.05
C ARG A 51 -2.01 -8.83 0.77
N ALA A 52 -2.84 -9.85 0.85
CA ALA A 52 -3.25 -10.63 -0.31
C ALA A 52 -3.94 -9.74 -1.35
N THR A 53 -4.85 -8.88 -0.90
CA THR A 53 -5.53 -7.93 -1.76
C THR A 53 -4.55 -6.97 -2.43
N LEU A 54 -3.64 -6.39 -1.66
CA LEU A 54 -2.67 -5.43 -2.18
C LEU A 54 -1.70 -6.10 -3.15
N GLN A 55 -1.29 -7.34 -2.89
CA GLN A 55 -0.45 -8.09 -3.82
C GLN A 55 -1.16 -8.39 -5.14
N HIS A 56 -2.47 -8.60 -5.09
CA HIS A 56 -3.26 -8.81 -6.30
C HIS A 56 -3.36 -7.55 -7.16
N TYR A 57 -3.45 -6.39 -6.53
CA TYR A 57 -3.64 -5.11 -7.22
C TYR A 57 -2.34 -4.36 -7.49
N THR A 58 -1.18 -4.92 -7.15
CA THR A 58 0.10 -4.26 -7.37
C THR A 58 1.10 -5.19 -8.03
N ARG A 59 2.13 -4.59 -8.64
CA ARG A 59 3.30 -5.30 -9.17
C ARG A 59 4.54 -4.58 -8.72
N ASN A 60 5.56 -5.36 -8.35
CA ASN A 60 6.87 -4.83 -7.93
C ASN A 60 6.76 -3.93 -6.71
N VAL A 61 5.86 -4.27 -5.80
CA VAL A 61 5.63 -3.52 -4.57
C VAL A 61 5.77 -4.47 -3.40
N SER A 62 6.52 -4.05 -2.38
CA SER A 62 6.64 -4.78 -1.13
C SER A 62 5.54 -4.33 -0.17
N VAL A 63 4.71 -5.27 0.26
CA VAL A 63 3.66 -5.02 1.26
C VAL A 63 4.10 -5.63 2.57
N TYR A 64 4.20 -4.83 3.62
CA TYR A 64 4.71 -5.29 4.90
C TYR A 64 3.92 -4.72 6.07
N ARG A 65 4.01 -5.43 7.21
CA ARG A 65 3.33 -5.03 8.43
C ARG A 65 4.05 -3.86 9.09
N HIS A 66 3.29 -2.97 9.70
CA HIS A 66 3.83 -1.85 10.46
C HIS A 66 4.89 -2.33 11.47
N LYS A 67 6.01 -1.65 11.51
CA LYS A 67 7.19 -1.96 12.34
C LYS A 67 7.96 -3.23 11.94
N GLU A 68 7.53 -3.93 10.90
CA GLU A 68 8.30 -5.05 10.37
C GLU A 68 9.57 -4.52 9.69
N ILE A 69 10.67 -5.23 9.89
CA ILE A 69 11.92 -4.90 9.20
C ILE A 69 11.89 -5.54 7.83
N VAL A 70 12.01 -4.71 6.80
CA VAL A 70 11.97 -5.18 5.42
C VAL A 70 13.34 -4.91 4.79
N ALA A 71 13.91 -5.96 4.22
CA ALA A 71 15.12 -5.81 3.43
C ALA A 71 14.83 -4.96 2.20
N ARG A 72 15.69 -4.00 1.93
CA ARG A 72 15.55 -3.18 0.73
C ARG A 72 15.75 -4.06 -0.49
N GLY A 73 14.71 -4.18 -1.29
CA GLY A 73 14.80 -4.82 -2.57
C GLY A 73 15.04 -3.77 -3.65
N GLY A 74 15.80 -4.10 -4.64
CA GLY A 74 15.97 -3.24 -5.81
C GLY A 74 14.81 -3.42 -6.77
N MET A 75 13.61 -3.20 -6.30
CA MET A 75 12.44 -3.29 -7.17
C MET A 75 12.36 -2.09 -8.09
N CYS A 76 12.07 -2.35 -9.35
CA CYS A 76 11.92 -1.32 -10.36
C CYS A 76 10.49 -1.33 -10.89
N ASN A 77 10.01 -0.15 -11.25
CA ASN A 77 8.73 0.00 -11.94
C ASN A 77 7.55 -0.58 -11.16
N PRO A 78 7.19 -0.01 -10.00
CA PRO A 78 5.99 -0.43 -9.29
C PRO A 78 4.74 0.01 -10.04
N TYR A 79 3.72 -0.85 -9.98
CA TYR A 79 2.42 -0.59 -10.64
C TYR A 79 1.28 -0.89 -9.70
N ILE A 80 0.18 -0.20 -9.91
CA ILE A 80 -1.09 -0.48 -9.26
C ILE A 80 -2.19 -0.64 -10.30
N LEU A 81 -3.05 -1.62 -10.10
CA LEU A 81 -4.22 -1.85 -10.97
C LEU A 81 -5.37 -0.96 -10.52
N ASP A 82 -5.79 -0.06 -11.39
CA ASP A 82 -6.97 0.76 -11.14
C ASP A 82 -8.22 -0.10 -11.28
N PRO A 83 -9.03 -0.28 -10.23
CA PRO A 83 -10.19 -1.15 -10.30
C PRO A 83 -11.31 -0.59 -11.19
N THR A 84 -11.29 0.70 -11.46
CA THR A 84 -12.30 1.35 -12.30
C THR A 84 -11.97 1.20 -13.78
N SER A 85 -10.76 1.57 -14.19
CA SER A 85 -10.35 1.52 -15.59
C SER A 85 -9.81 0.17 -16.02
N LYS A 86 -9.45 -0.69 -15.07
CA LYS A 86 -8.78 -1.98 -15.29
C LYS A 86 -7.41 -1.83 -15.94
N GLU A 87 -6.78 -0.69 -15.77
CA GLU A 87 -5.45 -0.41 -16.30
C GLU A 87 -4.40 -0.44 -15.21
N TRP A 88 -3.19 -0.89 -15.57
CA TRP A 88 -2.04 -0.82 -14.69
C TRP A 88 -1.43 0.57 -14.78
N ILE A 89 -1.31 1.22 -13.63
CA ILE A 89 -0.81 2.59 -13.51
C ILE A 89 0.55 2.56 -12.84
N SER A 90 1.53 3.20 -13.45
CA SER A 90 2.87 3.32 -12.86
C SER A 90 2.85 4.18 -11.60
N MET A 91 3.51 3.68 -10.55
CA MET A 91 3.70 4.42 -9.31
C MET A 91 5.17 4.85 -9.25
N ASP A 92 5.47 6.03 -9.69
CA ASP A 92 6.84 6.45 -9.96
C ASP A 92 7.81 6.32 -8.77
N VAL A 93 7.32 6.38 -7.54
CA VAL A 93 8.18 6.47 -6.37
C VAL A 93 7.81 5.54 -5.21
N CYS A 94 6.72 4.79 -5.30
CA CYS A 94 6.22 4.00 -4.17
C CYS A 94 6.45 2.50 -4.36
N GLU A 95 7.61 2.03 -3.93
CA GLU A 95 7.93 0.60 -3.93
C GLU A 95 7.41 -0.14 -2.70
N PHE A 96 6.95 0.60 -1.69
CA PHE A 96 6.59 0.03 -0.40
C PHE A 96 5.21 0.46 0.04
N ILE A 97 4.45 -0.50 0.56
CA ILE A 97 3.18 -0.25 1.24
C ILE A 97 3.28 -0.83 2.65
N GLU A 98 3.22 0.04 3.64
CA GLU A 98 3.21 -0.36 5.04
C GLU A 98 1.77 -0.43 5.51
N VAL A 99 1.37 -1.57 6.07
CA VAL A 99 0.01 -1.81 6.55
C VAL A 99 -0.02 -1.84 8.06
N LYS A 100 -0.88 -1.02 8.63
CA LYS A 100 -1.16 -1.00 10.07
C LYS A 100 -2.61 -1.38 10.29
N ILE A 101 -2.85 -2.42 11.07
CA ILE A 101 -4.21 -2.81 11.46
C ILE A 101 -4.46 -2.32 12.88
N ASN A 102 -5.47 -1.50 13.05
CA ASN A 102 -5.89 -1.05 14.38
C ASN A 102 -6.78 -2.09 15.02
N GLY A 103 -6.62 -2.28 16.32
CA GLY A 103 -7.44 -3.21 17.09
C GLY A 103 -6.72 -4.51 17.41
N ALA A 104 -7.40 -5.63 17.23
CA ALA A 104 -7.02 -6.92 17.79
C ALA A 104 -5.90 -7.68 17.07
N GLU A 105 -5.31 -7.11 16.07
CA GLU A 105 -4.25 -7.81 15.33
C GLU A 105 -2.85 -7.35 15.68
#